data_0c331fb11cd3b53595d6ba47c1dbae5a
#
_entry.id   0c331fb11cd3b53595d6ba47c1dbae5a
#
_cell.length_a   1.000
_cell.length_b   1.000
_cell.length_c   1.000
_cell.angle_alpha   90.00
_cell.angle_beta   90.00
_cell.angle_gamma   90.00
#
_symmetry.space_group_name_H-M   'P 1'
#
loop_
_entity.id
_entity.type
_entity.pdbx_description
1 polymer ?
#
loop_
_entity_poly.entity_id
_entity_poly.type
_entity_poly.pdbx_seq_one_letter_code
_entity_poly.pdbx_strand_id
1 'polypeptide(L)'
;VTYASWNSIKETLNYDFTTEKQFSYEGLSVEESVKHLAKFASGIWQIYPFCEGNTRATAVFMIKYMKTFGFKANNDVFEKNSWYFRNALVRANYNNLQNGVHVTTKFLEMFFSNLLLGTEYELKNRYMHVDYADTEKFQSLNLTL
;
A
#
# COMPACT_ATOMS: atom_id res chain seq x y z
N VAL A 1 -5.77 10.33 5.31
CA VAL A 1 -6.41 9.18 4.64
C VAL A 1 -7.91 9.23 4.88
N THR A 2 -8.68 9.02 3.83
CA THR A 2 -10.14 8.86 3.93
C THR A 2 -10.46 7.37 3.92
N TYR A 3 -11.22 6.92 4.92
CA TYR A 3 -11.64 5.52 5.04
C TYR A 3 -13.09 5.35 4.57
N ALA A 4 -13.48 4.11 4.28
CA ALA A 4 -14.85 3.79 3.89
C ALA A 4 -15.84 4.15 5.03
N SER A 5 -17.03 4.56 4.64
CA SER A 5 -18.12 4.74 5.61
C SER A 5 -18.55 3.39 6.19
N TRP A 6 -18.87 3.35 7.49
CA TRP A 6 -19.22 2.11 8.18
C TRP A 6 -20.35 1.31 7.52
N ASN A 7 -21.31 2.02 6.90
CA ASN A 7 -22.46 1.41 6.22
C ASN A 7 -22.09 0.84 4.83
N SER A 8 -20.96 1.23 4.25
CA SER A 8 -20.49 0.75 2.95
C SER A 8 -19.40 -0.32 3.03
N ILE A 9 -18.88 -0.63 4.22
CA ILE A 9 -17.76 -1.58 4.41
C ILE A 9 -18.03 -2.92 3.73
N LYS A 10 -19.20 -3.52 3.99
CA LYS A 10 -19.55 -4.84 3.44
C LYS A 10 -19.61 -4.82 1.91
N GLU A 11 -20.23 -3.79 1.36
CA GLU A 11 -20.39 -3.64 -0.09
C GLU A 11 -19.03 -3.41 -0.77
N THR A 12 -18.21 -2.54 -0.19
CA THR A 12 -16.88 -2.23 -0.72
C THR A 12 -15.96 -3.45 -0.66
N LEU A 13 -15.97 -4.21 0.45
CA LEU A 13 -15.22 -5.48 0.54
C LEU A 13 -15.69 -6.50 -0.50
N ASN A 14 -17.00 -6.66 -0.68
CA ASN A 14 -17.54 -7.57 -1.68
C ASN A 14 -17.12 -7.18 -3.09
N TYR A 15 -17.13 -5.88 -3.39
CA TYR A 15 -16.69 -5.36 -4.68
C TYR A 15 -15.20 -5.65 -4.93
N ASP A 16 -14.34 -5.30 -3.98
CA ASP A 16 -12.89 -5.51 -4.12
C ASP A 16 -12.53 -6.99 -4.25
N PHE A 17 -13.12 -7.86 -3.42
CA PHE A 17 -12.88 -9.29 -3.51
C PHE A 17 -13.46 -9.92 -4.79
N THR A 18 -14.59 -9.44 -5.28
CA THR A 18 -15.16 -9.94 -6.54
C THR A 18 -14.29 -9.51 -7.72
N THR A 19 -13.83 -8.26 -7.73
CA THR A 19 -12.93 -7.75 -8.74
C THR A 19 -11.61 -8.52 -8.75
N GLU A 20 -11.03 -8.76 -7.58
CA GLU A 20 -9.78 -9.53 -7.44
C GLU A 20 -9.92 -10.98 -7.89
N LYS A 21 -11.05 -11.64 -7.60
CA LYS A 21 -11.32 -13.02 -8.08
C LYS A 21 -11.40 -13.11 -9.61
N GLN A 22 -11.78 -12.03 -10.28
CA GLN A 22 -11.85 -11.97 -11.75
C GLN A 22 -10.53 -11.55 -12.38
N PHE A 23 -9.59 -11.05 -11.57
CA PHE A 23 -8.28 -10.64 -12.04
C PHE A 23 -7.41 -11.87 -12.34
N SER A 24 -6.74 -11.86 -13.49
CA SER A 24 -5.80 -12.92 -13.88
C SER A 24 -4.35 -12.42 -13.79
N TYR A 25 -3.54 -13.16 -13.08
CA TYR A 25 -2.08 -12.94 -13.03
C TYR A 25 -1.37 -13.62 -14.22
N GLU A 26 -2.09 -14.41 -15.02
CA GLU A 26 -1.54 -15.10 -16.17
C GLU A 26 -1.03 -14.09 -17.22
N GLY A 27 0.20 -14.28 -17.67
CA GLY A 27 0.84 -13.41 -18.67
C GLY A 27 1.42 -12.10 -18.13
N LEU A 28 1.24 -11.80 -16.83
CA LEU A 28 1.86 -10.62 -16.21
C LEU A 28 3.32 -10.89 -15.86
N SER A 29 4.15 -9.85 -15.99
CA SER A 29 5.47 -9.86 -15.35
C SER A 29 5.36 -9.88 -13.84
N VAL A 30 6.44 -10.24 -13.15
CA VAL A 30 6.44 -10.27 -11.69
C VAL A 30 6.30 -8.85 -11.12
N GLU A 31 6.90 -7.86 -11.79
CA GLU A 31 6.77 -6.45 -11.43
C GLU A 31 5.33 -5.95 -11.56
N GLU A 32 4.62 -6.34 -12.60
CA GLU A 32 3.20 -6.01 -12.78
C GLU A 32 2.34 -6.67 -11.70
N SER A 33 2.66 -7.92 -11.35
CA SER A 33 1.99 -8.64 -10.25
C SER A 33 2.23 -7.95 -8.92
N VAL A 34 3.45 -7.49 -8.62
CA VAL A 34 3.79 -6.72 -7.41
C VAL A 34 3.00 -5.41 -7.35
N LYS A 35 2.90 -4.68 -8.47
CA LYS A 35 2.11 -3.45 -8.53
C LYS A 35 0.63 -3.69 -8.25
N HIS A 36 0.08 -4.75 -8.82
CA HIS A 36 -1.31 -5.13 -8.58
C HIS A 36 -1.53 -5.51 -7.12
N LEU A 37 -0.67 -6.35 -6.53
CA LEU A 37 -0.75 -6.73 -5.12
C LEU A 37 -0.64 -5.53 -4.18
N ALA A 38 0.24 -4.58 -4.48
CA ALA A 38 0.38 -3.35 -3.71
C ALA A 38 -0.91 -2.51 -3.75
N LYS A 39 -1.51 -2.37 -4.92
CA LYS A 39 -2.78 -1.67 -5.09
C LYS A 39 -3.92 -2.38 -4.37
N PHE A 40 -4.02 -3.69 -4.49
CA PHE A 40 -5.06 -4.48 -3.83
C PHE A 40 -4.94 -4.42 -2.30
N ALA A 41 -3.72 -4.60 -1.75
CA ALA A 41 -3.47 -4.45 -0.31
C ALA A 41 -3.86 -3.06 0.21
N SER A 42 -3.53 -2.02 -0.57
CA SER A 42 -3.88 -0.64 -0.26
C SER A 42 -5.39 -0.42 -0.22
N GLY A 43 -6.14 -0.94 -1.20
CA GLY A 43 -7.60 -0.86 -1.26
C GLY A 43 -8.26 -1.53 -0.06
N ILE A 44 -7.91 -2.78 0.23
CA ILE A 44 -8.43 -3.54 1.38
C ILE A 44 -8.15 -2.80 2.70
N TRP A 45 -6.95 -2.26 2.88
CA TRP A 45 -6.61 -1.52 4.09
C TRP A 45 -7.42 -0.22 4.22
N GLN A 46 -7.68 0.49 3.11
CA GLN A 46 -8.43 1.74 3.11
C GLN A 46 -9.90 1.56 3.51
N ILE A 47 -10.48 0.39 3.27
CA ILE A 47 -11.85 0.07 3.71
C ILE A 47 -11.96 0.16 5.23
N TYR A 48 -10.89 -0.20 5.95
CA TYR A 48 -10.77 -0.06 7.41
C TYR A 48 -11.91 -0.75 8.17
N PRO A 49 -12.13 -2.07 7.95
CA PRO A 49 -13.32 -2.76 8.42
C PRO A 49 -13.37 -3.00 9.94
N PHE A 50 -12.28 -2.81 10.66
CA PHE A 50 -12.19 -3.06 12.11
C PHE A 50 -11.92 -1.76 12.87
N CYS A 51 -12.35 -1.70 14.13
CA CYS A 51 -12.02 -0.58 15.02
C CYS A 51 -10.51 -0.47 15.26
N GLU A 52 -9.82 -1.62 15.36
CA GLU A 52 -8.38 -1.72 15.58
C GLU A 52 -7.76 -2.84 14.73
N GLY A 53 -6.44 -2.78 14.56
CA GLY A 53 -5.68 -3.88 13.97
C GLY A 53 -5.80 -4.02 12.46
N ASN A 54 -6.33 -3.04 11.73
CA ASN A 54 -6.51 -3.12 10.28
C ASN A 54 -5.20 -3.43 9.53
N THR A 55 -4.07 -2.84 9.94
CA THR A 55 -2.77 -3.14 9.33
C THR A 55 -2.35 -4.60 9.55
N ARG A 56 -2.55 -5.15 10.75
CA ARG A 56 -2.26 -6.57 11.03
C ARG A 56 -3.19 -7.50 10.27
N ALA A 57 -4.47 -7.18 10.22
CA ALA A 57 -5.46 -7.94 9.46
C ALA A 57 -5.10 -7.97 7.98
N THR A 58 -4.73 -6.82 7.39
CA THR A 58 -4.28 -6.73 6.00
C THR A 58 -3.01 -7.56 5.78
N ALA A 59 -2.02 -7.48 6.68
CA ALA A 59 -0.79 -8.27 6.57
C ALA A 59 -1.08 -9.78 6.57
N VAL A 60 -1.87 -10.26 7.54
CA VAL A 60 -2.24 -11.69 7.65
C VAL A 60 -3.03 -12.14 6.43
N PHE A 61 -3.98 -11.32 5.97
CA PHE A 61 -4.74 -11.60 4.75
C PHE A 61 -3.80 -11.72 3.54
N MET A 62 -2.91 -10.76 3.32
CA MET A 62 -1.98 -10.78 2.18
C MET A 62 -1.04 -11.98 2.22
N ILE A 63 -0.53 -12.37 3.39
CA ILE A 63 0.29 -13.58 3.54
C ILE A 63 -0.51 -14.82 3.09
N LYS A 64 -1.73 -14.97 3.57
CA LYS A 64 -2.60 -16.11 3.19
C LYS A 64 -2.93 -16.07 1.70
N TYR A 65 -3.26 -14.90 1.19
CA TYR A 65 -3.60 -14.71 -0.21
C TYR A 65 -2.43 -15.07 -1.14
N MET A 66 -1.24 -14.54 -0.87
CA MET A 66 -0.04 -14.84 -1.66
C MET A 66 0.32 -16.35 -1.63
N LYS A 67 0.07 -17.03 -0.51
CA LYS A 67 0.26 -18.49 -0.44
C LYS A 67 -0.66 -19.26 -1.38
N THR A 68 -1.83 -18.76 -1.73
CA THR A 68 -2.72 -19.41 -2.71
C THR A 68 -2.11 -19.43 -4.12
N PHE A 69 -1.16 -18.54 -4.42
CA PHE A 69 -0.39 -18.52 -5.66
C PHE A 69 0.94 -19.29 -5.59
N GLY A 70 1.20 -19.98 -4.47
CA GLY A 70 2.45 -20.73 -4.26
C GLY A 70 3.64 -19.90 -3.76
N PHE A 71 3.44 -18.64 -3.43
CA PHE A 71 4.51 -17.82 -2.83
C PHE A 71 4.81 -18.25 -1.38
N LYS A 72 6.10 -18.31 -1.05
CA LYS A 72 6.56 -18.60 0.32
C LYS A 72 6.55 -17.36 1.19
N ALA A 73 5.39 -16.69 1.29
CA ALA A 73 5.23 -15.55 2.17
C ALA A 73 5.15 -16.00 3.64
N ASN A 74 5.98 -15.41 4.49
CA ASN A 74 5.95 -15.63 5.93
C ASN A 74 5.72 -14.30 6.68
N ASN A 75 5.55 -14.39 7.99
CA ASN A 75 5.31 -13.22 8.83
C ASN A 75 6.58 -12.40 9.12
N ASP A 76 7.78 -12.95 8.92
CA ASP A 76 9.03 -12.36 9.41
C ASP A 76 9.29 -10.98 8.79
N VAL A 77 9.01 -10.83 7.48
CA VAL A 77 9.20 -9.55 6.78
C VAL A 77 8.21 -8.50 7.28
N PHE A 78 6.95 -8.90 7.53
CA PHE A 78 5.93 -8.02 8.08
C PHE A 78 6.23 -7.60 9.52
N GLU A 79 6.68 -8.53 10.35
CA GLU A 79 7.04 -8.27 11.75
C GLU A 79 8.23 -7.30 11.84
N LYS A 80 9.32 -7.59 11.13
CA LYS A 80 10.52 -6.73 11.10
C LYS A 80 10.27 -5.34 10.55
N ASN A 81 9.31 -5.20 9.63
CA ASN A 81 9.03 -3.96 8.92
C ASN A 81 7.59 -3.45 9.14
N SER A 82 6.99 -3.75 10.29
CA SER A 82 5.57 -3.44 10.56
C SER A 82 5.25 -1.95 10.46
N TRP A 83 6.12 -1.08 10.95
CA TRP A 83 5.99 0.37 10.82
C TRP A 83 6.15 0.84 9.37
N TYR A 84 7.09 0.26 8.64
CA TYR A 84 7.26 0.57 7.22
C TYR A 84 6.01 0.18 6.44
N PHE A 85 5.50 -1.03 6.63
CA PHE A 85 4.30 -1.52 5.95
C PHE A 85 3.09 -0.63 6.23
N ARG A 86 2.87 -0.26 7.52
CA ARG A 86 1.82 0.68 7.89
C ARG A 86 1.96 2.04 7.20
N ASN A 87 3.15 2.62 7.23
CA ASN A 87 3.39 3.93 6.63
C ASN A 87 3.29 3.87 5.10
N ALA A 88 3.69 2.77 4.48
CA ALA A 88 3.52 2.54 3.04
C ALA A 88 2.03 2.48 2.65
N LEU A 89 1.18 1.83 3.46
CA LEU A 89 -0.28 1.83 3.30
C LEU A 89 -0.87 3.25 3.43
N VAL A 90 -0.39 4.02 4.41
CA VAL A 90 -0.78 5.44 4.55
C VAL A 90 -0.38 6.22 3.30
N ARG A 91 0.86 6.10 2.81
CA ARG A 91 1.34 6.82 1.62
C ARG A 91 0.59 6.42 0.35
N ALA A 92 0.13 5.19 0.25
CA ALA A 92 -0.69 4.72 -0.86
C ALA A 92 -2.12 5.30 -0.87
N ASN A 93 -2.57 5.86 0.27
CA ASN A 93 -3.93 6.38 0.45
C ASN A 93 -3.98 7.85 0.92
N TYR A 94 -2.82 8.49 1.11
CA TYR A 94 -2.77 9.88 1.54
C TYR A 94 -2.56 10.82 0.36
N ASN A 95 -3.49 11.74 0.20
CA ASN A 95 -3.46 12.76 -0.82
C ASN A 95 -3.63 14.15 -0.18
N ASN A 96 -2.75 15.09 -0.53
CA ASN A 96 -2.86 16.50 -0.15
C ASN A 96 -2.37 17.36 -1.33
N LEU A 97 -3.25 17.57 -2.28
CA LEU A 97 -2.94 18.26 -3.54
C LEU A 97 -2.51 19.71 -3.33
N GLN A 98 -3.02 20.36 -2.27
CA GLN A 98 -2.65 21.74 -1.93
C GLN A 98 -1.16 21.86 -1.59
N ASN A 99 -0.59 20.80 -1.00
CA ASN A 99 0.82 20.71 -0.63
C ASN A 99 1.62 19.82 -1.61
N GLY A 100 1.10 19.54 -2.79
CA GLY A 100 1.79 18.75 -3.82
C GLY A 100 1.98 17.27 -3.45
N VAL A 101 1.25 16.75 -2.45
CA VAL A 101 1.38 15.37 -2.00
C VAL A 101 0.38 14.49 -2.74
N HIS A 102 0.90 13.54 -3.50
CA HIS A 102 0.11 12.56 -4.24
C HIS A 102 0.19 11.18 -3.59
N VAL A 103 -0.86 10.37 -3.79
CA VAL A 103 -0.83 8.95 -3.43
C VAL A 103 0.26 8.23 -4.21
N THR A 104 0.91 7.26 -3.57
CA THR A 104 1.93 6.45 -4.23
C THR A 104 2.00 5.05 -3.63
N THR A 105 1.95 4.02 -4.47
CA THR A 105 2.13 2.62 -4.10
C THR A 105 3.60 2.18 -4.08
N LYS A 106 4.52 3.04 -4.52
CA LYS A 106 5.95 2.73 -4.66
C LYS A 106 6.55 2.04 -3.41
N PHE A 107 6.21 2.51 -2.23
CA PHE A 107 6.74 1.95 -0.98
C PHE A 107 6.18 0.56 -0.67
N LEU A 108 4.92 0.30 -1.01
CA LEU A 108 4.33 -1.04 -0.95
C LEU A 108 4.94 -1.96 -1.99
N GLU A 109 5.19 -1.46 -3.20
CA GLU A 109 5.85 -2.22 -4.27
C GLU A 109 7.26 -2.65 -3.84
N MET A 110 8.05 -1.76 -3.24
CA MET A 110 9.37 -2.10 -2.67
C MET A 110 9.26 -3.18 -1.59
N PHE A 111 8.27 -3.07 -0.70
CA PHE A 111 8.03 -4.05 0.36
C PHE A 111 7.67 -5.43 -0.22
N PHE A 112 6.72 -5.49 -1.16
CA PHE A 112 6.32 -6.74 -1.80
C PHE A 112 7.41 -7.31 -2.71
N SER A 113 8.23 -6.48 -3.34
CA SER A 113 9.39 -6.94 -4.11
C SER A 113 10.41 -7.66 -3.21
N ASN A 114 10.72 -7.09 -2.05
CA ASN A 114 11.59 -7.77 -1.09
C ASN A 114 10.99 -9.11 -0.61
N LEU A 115 9.68 -9.13 -0.39
CA LEU A 115 9.00 -10.33 0.09
C LEU A 115 8.92 -11.44 -0.96
N LEU A 116 8.62 -11.09 -2.21
CA LEU A 116 8.29 -12.05 -3.26
C LEU A 116 9.47 -12.36 -4.20
N LEU A 117 10.33 -11.38 -4.44
CA LEU A 117 11.46 -11.47 -5.38
C LEU A 117 12.81 -11.61 -4.68
N GLY A 118 12.83 -11.44 -3.34
CA GLY A 118 14.09 -11.41 -2.60
C GLY A 118 14.98 -10.21 -2.96
N THR A 119 14.39 -9.11 -3.44
CA THR A 119 15.13 -7.86 -3.63
C THR A 119 15.55 -7.30 -2.27
N GLU A 120 16.56 -6.45 -2.26
CA GLU A 120 17.13 -5.87 -1.04
C GLU A 120 16.90 -4.35 -0.99
N TYR A 121 15.67 -3.90 -1.31
CA TYR A 121 15.33 -2.49 -1.14
C TYR A 121 15.43 -2.08 0.33
N GLU A 122 16.05 -0.93 0.59
CA GLU A 122 16.07 -0.34 1.92
C GLU A 122 14.68 0.15 2.33
N LEU A 123 14.07 -0.50 3.30
CA LEU A 123 12.74 -0.17 3.83
C LEU A 123 12.87 0.86 4.97
N LYS A 124 13.14 2.11 4.61
CA LYS A 124 13.32 3.20 5.59
C LYS A 124 12.10 4.13 5.62
N ASN A 125 11.52 4.29 6.81
CA ASN A 125 10.37 5.19 7.04
C ASN A 125 10.64 6.64 6.66
N ARG A 126 11.88 7.12 6.82
CA ARG A 126 12.27 8.50 6.46
C ARG A 126 12.04 8.83 4.98
N TYR A 127 12.03 7.84 4.08
CA TYR A 127 11.76 8.07 2.65
C TYR A 127 10.29 8.33 2.35
N MET A 128 9.40 8.04 3.30
CA MET A 128 7.96 8.28 3.19
C MET A 128 7.54 9.60 3.83
N HIS A 129 8.47 10.29 4.50
CA HIS A 129 8.18 11.56 5.15
C HIS A 129 7.81 12.62 4.11
N VAL A 130 6.75 13.36 4.39
CA VAL A 130 6.33 14.49 3.59
C VAL A 130 6.73 15.76 4.33
N ASP A 131 7.71 16.46 3.80
CA ASP A 131 8.18 17.72 4.38
C ASP A 131 7.44 18.89 3.72
N TYR A 132 6.50 19.48 4.45
CA TYR A 132 5.72 20.63 3.99
C TYR A 132 6.57 21.89 3.82
N ALA A 133 7.70 22.00 4.53
CA ALA A 133 8.59 23.15 4.43
C ALA A 133 9.31 23.25 3.07
N ASP A 134 9.59 22.11 2.44
CA ASP A 134 10.17 22.09 1.10
C ASP A 134 9.16 22.44 0.00
N THR A 135 7.87 22.18 0.24
CA THR A 135 6.80 22.54 -0.72
C THR A 135 6.57 24.05 -0.77
N GLU A 136 6.68 24.78 0.35
CA GLU A 136 6.60 26.23 0.38
C GLU A 136 7.79 26.90 -0.32
N LYS A 137 8.99 26.34 -0.21
CA LYS A 137 10.18 26.81 -0.94
C LYS A 137 10.04 26.65 -2.45
N PHE A 138 9.48 25.53 -2.93
CA PHE A 138 9.23 25.31 -4.36
C PHE A 138 8.14 26.23 -4.91
N GLN A 139 7.11 26.55 -4.13
CA GLN A 139 6.07 27.48 -4.54
C GLN A 139 6.59 28.92 -4.60
N SER A 140 7.45 29.32 -3.68
CA SER A 140 8.07 30.66 -3.69
C SER A 140 9.06 30.86 -4.85
N LEU A 141 9.71 29.80 -5.31
CA LEU A 141 10.63 29.83 -6.46
C LEU A 141 9.89 29.91 -7.81
N ASN A 142 8.68 29.34 -7.91
CA ASN A 142 7.87 29.36 -9.14
C ASN A 142 7.04 30.63 -9.30
N LEU A 143 6.97 31.51 -8.28
CA LEU A 143 6.29 32.80 -8.34
C LEU A 143 7.24 33.94 -8.73
N THR A 144 8.53 33.66 -8.96
CA THR A 144 9.55 34.64 -9.31
C THR A 144 10.05 34.49 -10.77
N LEU A 145 9.36 33.76 -11.60
CA LEU A 145 9.52 33.68 -13.05
C LEU A 145 8.23 34.13 -13.74
#